data_1aa9404f982df31291530e5a28f1b5c8
#
_entry.id   1aa9404f982df31291530e5a28f1b5c8
#
_cell.length_a   1.000
_cell.length_b   1.000
_cell.length_c   1.000
_cell.angle_alpha   90.00
_cell.angle_beta   90.00
_cell.angle_gamma   90.00
#
_symmetry.space_group_name_H-M   'P 1'
#
loop_
_entity.id
_entity.type
_entity.pdbx_description
1 polymer ?
#
loop_
_entity_poly.entity_id
_entity_poly.type
_entity_poly.pdbx_seq_one_letter_code
_entity_poly.pdbx_strand_id
1 'polypeptide(L)'
;MTERHVLGLSGGRDSAALAVYMRQFHPEIEMEYFFTDTGKELPEVYEFLGKLEGVLGTPIVRLNPDRDFDFWLKRYKNFLPSVRTRWCTKMLKIRPFEEWVKPMLAEGSKVFSYVAIRADENYREGYTSTYDGLEVRLPFKGAGVGKAEVSQILDGCGLGLPKYYEWRSRSGCTFCFFQQKIEWVRLMERHPDRFREAQAYEKTALKNGSPFTWSQGESLEELALPVRIDEIRSDYQKRQERRLKMARANPLRPGVLDPEDIDGPSKSCLVCHK
;
A
#
# COMPACT_ATOMS: atom_id res chain seq x y z
N MET A 1 -1.17 24.91 22.95
CA MET A 1 -1.03 24.39 21.56
C MET A 1 -1.51 22.95 21.64
N THR A 2 -2.57 22.61 20.92
CA THR A 2 -3.16 21.26 20.97
C THR A 2 -2.30 20.33 20.11
N GLU A 3 -2.00 19.13 20.62
CA GLU A 3 -1.32 18.10 19.86
C GLU A 3 -2.37 17.14 19.27
N ARG A 4 -2.20 16.78 18.00
CA ARG A 4 -3.05 15.80 17.31
C ARG A 4 -2.18 14.71 16.72
N HIS A 5 -2.60 13.47 16.89
CA HIS A 5 -1.84 12.29 16.49
C HIS A 5 -2.60 11.51 15.43
N VAL A 6 -2.08 11.46 14.19
CA VAL A 6 -2.78 10.88 13.06
C VAL A 6 -1.99 9.71 12.47
N LEU A 7 -2.68 8.62 12.12
CA LEU A 7 -2.07 7.44 11.52
C LEU A 7 -2.86 6.99 10.28
N GLY A 8 -2.19 6.99 9.12
CA GLY A 8 -2.77 6.54 7.87
C GLY A 8 -2.76 5.02 7.75
N LEU A 9 -3.93 4.44 7.54
CA LEU A 9 -4.12 3.03 7.33
C LEU A 9 -4.20 2.73 5.84
N SER A 10 -3.40 1.80 5.35
CA SER A 10 -3.40 1.40 3.94
C SER A 10 -4.16 0.09 3.68
N GLY A 11 -4.77 -0.48 4.71
CA GLY A 11 -5.27 -1.84 4.69
C GLY A 11 -4.18 -2.92 4.60
N GLY A 12 -2.91 -2.52 4.74
CA GLY A 12 -1.76 -3.43 4.79
C GLY A 12 -1.31 -3.76 6.20
N ARG A 13 -0.49 -4.80 6.33
CA ARG A 13 -0.02 -5.32 7.62
C ARG A 13 0.77 -4.30 8.44
N ASP A 14 1.70 -3.55 7.82
CA ASP A 14 2.60 -2.68 8.58
C ASP A 14 1.85 -1.52 9.26
N SER A 15 0.95 -0.85 8.54
CA SER A 15 0.13 0.23 9.11
C SER A 15 -0.86 -0.27 10.15
N ALA A 16 -1.44 -1.46 9.94
CA ALA A 16 -2.33 -2.09 10.91
C ALA A 16 -1.58 -2.48 12.20
N ALA A 17 -0.41 -3.11 12.05
CA ALA A 17 0.43 -3.45 13.20
C ALA A 17 0.88 -2.21 13.97
N LEU A 18 1.21 -1.09 13.27
CA LEU A 18 1.56 0.15 13.95
C LEU A 18 0.38 0.70 14.75
N ALA A 19 -0.84 0.64 14.20
CA ALA A 19 -2.02 1.10 14.94
C ALA A 19 -2.27 0.27 16.21
N VAL A 20 -2.15 -1.06 16.12
CA VAL A 20 -2.25 -1.97 17.28
C VAL A 20 -1.11 -1.71 18.28
N TYR A 21 0.12 -1.55 17.80
CA TYR A 21 1.28 -1.23 18.62
C TYR A 21 1.09 0.06 19.41
N MET A 22 0.67 1.14 18.74
CA MET A 22 0.42 2.42 19.41
C MET A 22 -0.65 2.30 20.49
N ARG A 23 -1.74 1.59 20.20
CA ARG A 23 -2.79 1.34 21.19
C ARG A 23 -2.31 0.55 22.41
N GLN A 24 -1.43 -0.44 22.22
CA GLN A 24 -0.95 -1.32 23.30
C GLN A 24 0.14 -0.67 24.15
N PHE A 25 1.09 -0.01 23.51
CA PHE A 25 2.31 0.48 24.18
C PHE A 25 2.30 1.99 24.45
N HIS A 26 1.38 2.72 23.81
CA HIS A 26 1.22 4.17 23.95
C HIS A 26 -0.26 4.55 24.10
N PRO A 27 -0.98 3.94 25.06
CA PRO A 27 -2.43 4.20 25.25
C PRO A 27 -2.73 5.63 25.68
N GLU A 28 -1.73 6.37 26.18
CA GLU A 28 -1.82 7.79 26.54
C GLU A 28 -1.94 8.70 25.33
N ILE A 29 -1.61 8.21 24.14
CA ILE A 29 -1.69 8.97 22.89
C ILE A 29 -3.05 8.71 22.24
N GLU A 30 -3.88 9.74 22.17
CA GLU A 30 -5.16 9.68 21.47
C GLU A 30 -4.94 9.72 19.96
N MET A 31 -5.06 8.54 19.30
CA MET A 31 -4.79 8.38 17.89
C MET A 31 -6.04 8.58 17.04
N GLU A 32 -5.92 9.38 15.98
CA GLU A 32 -6.91 9.51 14.92
C GLU A 32 -6.47 8.67 13.72
N TYR A 33 -7.30 7.72 13.30
CA TYR A 33 -7.02 6.83 12.18
C TYR A 33 -7.72 7.31 10.92
N PHE A 34 -7.01 7.28 9.79
CA PHE A 34 -7.61 7.61 8.50
C PHE A 34 -7.22 6.62 7.41
N PHE A 35 -8.08 6.48 6.43
CA PHE A 35 -7.87 5.69 5.22
C PHE A 35 -8.20 6.54 4.00
N THR A 36 -7.24 6.68 3.08
CA THR A 36 -7.47 7.34 1.78
C THR A 36 -8.09 6.34 0.82
N ASP A 37 -9.41 6.38 0.69
CA ASP A 37 -10.15 5.46 -0.15
C ASP A 37 -10.04 5.87 -1.63
N THR A 38 -9.49 4.98 -2.46
CA THR A 38 -9.36 5.22 -3.89
C THR A 38 -10.62 4.81 -4.67
N GLY A 39 -11.59 4.17 -4.01
CA GLY A 39 -12.77 3.56 -4.63
C GLY A 39 -12.46 2.30 -5.44
N LYS A 40 -11.21 1.82 -5.42
CA LYS A 40 -10.72 0.68 -6.23
C LYS A 40 -9.89 -0.32 -5.42
N GLU A 41 -10.10 -0.37 -4.14
CA GLU A 41 -9.44 -1.38 -3.30
C GLU A 41 -10.11 -2.76 -3.47
N LEU A 42 -9.39 -3.82 -3.11
CA LEU A 42 -9.97 -5.16 -3.05
C LEU A 42 -11.01 -5.25 -1.92
N PRO A 43 -12.08 -6.06 -2.07
CA PRO A 43 -13.04 -6.27 -0.98
C PRO A 43 -12.39 -6.70 0.33
N GLU A 44 -11.34 -7.52 0.26
CA GLU A 44 -10.57 -8.00 1.42
C GLU A 44 -9.87 -6.87 2.18
N VAL A 45 -9.57 -5.75 1.51
CA VAL A 45 -9.00 -4.56 2.17
C VAL A 45 -10.04 -3.91 3.07
N TYR A 46 -11.27 -3.73 2.57
CA TYR A 46 -12.36 -3.16 3.35
C TYR A 46 -12.77 -4.07 4.52
N GLU A 47 -12.82 -5.39 4.29
CA GLU A 47 -13.09 -6.40 5.34
C GLU A 47 -12.04 -6.30 6.44
N PHE A 48 -10.77 -6.21 6.06
CA PHE A 48 -9.67 -6.12 7.02
C PHE A 48 -9.69 -4.80 7.80
N LEU A 49 -9.96 -3.68 7.15
CA LEU A 49 -10.10 -2.38 7.83
C LEU A 49 -11.25 -2.39 8.81
N GLY A 50 -12.39 -3.01 8.47
CA GLY A 50 -13.52 -3.16 9.40
C GLY A 50 -13.18 -3.98 10.64
N LYS A 51 -12.40 -5.07 10.49
CA LYS A 51 -11.90 -5.85 11.63
C LYS A 51 -10.92 -5.05 12.47
N LEU A 52 -10.01 -4.32 11.82
CA LEU A 52 -9.04 -3.46 12.50
C LEU A 52 -9.75 -2.36 13.30
N GLU A 53 -10.78 -1.73 12.75
CA GLU A 53 -11.60 -0.74 13.45
C GLU A 53 -12.23 -1.32 14.74
N GLY A 54 -12.73 -2.56 14.66
CA GLY A 54 -13.22 -3.28 15.84
C GLY A 54 -12.13 -3.54 16.89
N VAL A 55 -10.92 -3.92 16.46
CA VAL A 55 -9.77 -4.12 17.35
C VAL A 55 -9.34 -2.80 17.98
N LEU A 56 -9.30 -1.72 17.22
CA LEU A 56 -8.87 -0.40 17.72
C LEU A 56 -9.92 0.25 18.64
N GLY A 57 -11.20 -0.08 18.47
CA GLY A 57 -12.31 0.57 19.20
C GLY A 57 -12.49 2.05 18.84
N THR A 58 -11.89 2.50 17.75
CA THR A 58 -11.90 3.89 17.27
C THR A 58 -12.21 3.89 15.78
N PRO A 59 -13.13 4.74 15.28
CA PRO A 59 -13.49 4.82 13.87
C PRO A 59 -12.29 5.20 12.99
N ILE A 60 -12.27 4.64 11.79
CA ILE A 60 -11.31 4.99 10.74
C ILE A 60 -11.96 6.00 9.80
N VAL A 61 -11.49 7.24 9.81
CA VAL A 61 -11.98 8.31 8.94
C VAL A 61 -11.64 7.98 7.49
N ARG A 62 -12.65 7.89 6.63
CA ARG A 62 -12.45 7.70 5.19
C ARG A 62 -12.33 9.04 4.48
N LEU A 63 -11.18 9.24 3.83
CA LEU A 63 -10.90 10.43 3.03
C LEU A 63 -11.17 10.14 1.54
N ASN A 64 -11.65 11.13 0.79
CA ASN A 64 -12.05 11.06 -0.63
C ASN A 64 -13.36 10.31 -0.95
N PRO A 65 -14.44 10.53 -0.25
CA PRO A 65 -15.69 9.86 -0.57
C PRO A 65 -16.22 10.18 -1.98
N ASP A 66 -15.97 11.40 -2.49
CA ASP A 66 -16.59 11.92 -3.72
C ASP A 66 -15.68 11.93 -4.95
N ARG A 67 -14.40 11.63 -4.78
CA ARG A 67 -13.38 11.76 -5.83
C ARG A 67 -12.52 10.50 -5.94
N ASP A 68 -13.13 9.45 -6.43
CA ASP A 68 -12.50 8.16 -6.63
C ASP A 68 -11.49 8.14 -7.79
N PHE A 69 -10.98 6.96 -8.07
CA PHE A 69 -10.03 6.71 -9.15
C PHE A 69 -10.63 7.10 -10.52
N ASP A 70 -11.90 6.78 -10.79
CA ASP A 70 -12.55 7.03 -12.08
C ASP A 70 -12.69 8.52 -12.35
N PHE A 71 -13.01 9.30 -11.32
CA PHE A 71 -13.05 10.76 -11.42
C PHE A 71 -11.70 11.32 -11.89
N TRP A 72 -10.61 10.92 -11.23
CA TRP A 72 -9.29 11.42 -11.56
C TRP A 72 -8.77 10.87 -12.89
N LEU A 73 -9.05 9.62 -13.22
CA LEU A 73 -8.68 9.03 -14.50
C LEU A 73 -9.27 9.84 -15.66
N LYS A 74 -10.57 10.17 -15.59
CA LYS A 74 -11.23 11.05 -16.58
C LYS A 74 -10.58 12.44 -16.65
N ARG A 75 -10.25 13.02 -15.48
CA ARG A 75 -9.58 14.33 -15.39
C ARG A 75 -8.20 14.33 -16.04
N TYR A 76 -7.50 13.21 -15.98
CA TYR A 76 -6.21 12.99 -16.67
C TYR A 76 -6.38 12.39 -18.07
N LYS A 77 -7.53 12.63 -18.73
CA LYS A 77 -7.83 12.21 -20.11
C LYS A 77 -7.68 10.70 -20.34
N ASN A 78 -7.99 9.90 -19.32
CA ASN A 78 -7.84 8.44 -19.26
C ASN A 78 -6.37 7.94 -19.36
N PHE A 79 -5.39 8.80 -19.11
CA PHE A 79 -3.99 8.34 -19.02
C PHE A 79 -3.74 7.59 -17.72
N LEU A 80 -3.29 6.35 -17.86
CA LEU A 80 -3.00 5.50 -16.69
C LEU A 80 -1.87 6.09 -15.84
N PRO A 81 -1.95 5.91 -14.52
CA PRO A 81 -0.80 6.20 -13.67
C PRO A 81 0.32 5.21 -13.93
N SER A 82 1.54 5.68 -13.78
CA SER A 82 2.76 4.88 -13.96
C SER A 82 3.81 5.25 -12.92
N VAL A 83 4.92 4.53 -12.89
CA VAL A 83 6.07 4.89 -12.04
C VAL A 83 6.55 6.32 -12.27
N ARG A 84 6.47 6.81 -13.50
CA ARG A 84 6.87 8.19 -13.86
C ARG A 84 5.79 9.23 -13.57
N THR A 85 4.52 8.84 -13.70
CA THR A 85 3.38 9.76 -13.59
C THR A 85 2.42 9.27 -12.52
N ARG A 86 2.81 9.46 -11.26
CA ARG A 86 2.10 8.96 -10.07
C ARG A 86 0.94 9.90 -9.64
N TRP A 87 0.09 10.31 -10.59
CA TRP A 87 -1.03 11.19 -10.27
C TRP A 87 -2.00 10.55 -9.26
N CYS A 88 -2.17 9.23 -9.29
CA CYS A 88 -3.00 8.51 -8.32
C CYS A 88 -2.50 8.71 -6.87
N THR A 89 -1.19 8.65 -6.63
CA THR A 89 -0.62 8.93 -5.31
C THR A 89 -0.89 10.37 -4.88
N LYS A 90 -0.64 11.33 -5.78
CA LYS A 90 -0.82 12.75 -5.47
C LYS A 90 -2.29 13.10 -5.20
N MET A 91 -3.20 12.65 -6.09
CA MET A 91 -4.59 13.07 -6.06
C MET A 91 -5.47 12.25 -5.12
N LEU A 92 -5.17 10.95 -4.94
CA LEU A 92 -6.01 10.04 -4.15
C LEU A 92 -5.48 9.79 -2.73
N LYS A 93 -4.24 10.22 -2.43
CA LYS A 93 -3.64 9.93 -1.12
C LYS A 93 -3.06 11.17 -0.46
N ILE A 94 -2.12 11.85 -1.13
CA ILE A 94 -1.43 13.01 -0.53
C ILE A 94 -2.39 14.17 -0.35
N ARG A 95 -3.06 14.59 -1.44
CA ARG A 95 -3.95 15.73 -1.42
C ARG A 95 -5.09 15.61 -0.39
N PRO A 96 -5.83 14.49 -0.29
CA PRO A 96 -6.87 14.36 0.73
C PRO A 96 -6.35 14.39 2.15
N PHE A 97 -5.18 13.81 2.38
CA PHE A 97 -4.53 13.93 3.69
C PHE A 97 -4.17 15.39 4.00
N GLU A 98 -3.58 16.11 3.05
CA GLU A 98 -3.26 17.54 3.22
C GLU A 98 -4.52 18.38 3.45
N GLU A 99 -5.58 18.16 2.67
CA GLU A 99 -6.86 18.85 2.84
C GLU A 99 -7.49 18.58 4.22
N TRP A 100 -7.29 17.38 4.76
CA TRP A 100 -7.79 16.99 6.09
C TRP A 100 -6.98 17.60 7.24
N VAL A 101 -5.66 17.69 7.12
CA VAL A 101 -4.81 18.23 8.21
C VAL A 101 -4.68 19.75 8.19
N LYS A 102 -4.88 20.40 7.05
CA LYS A 102 -4.78 21.89 6.92
C LYS A 102 -5.63 22.66 7.92
N PRO A 103 -6.90 22.34 8.16
CA PRO A 103 -7.70 23.02 9.17
C PRO A 103 -7.10 22.88 10.58
N MET A 104 -6.60 21.71 10.93
CA MET A 104 -5.98 21.45 12.25
C MET A 104 -4.76 22.34 12.47
N LEU A 105 -3.91 22.47 11.42
CA LEU A 105 -2.73 23.36 11.47
C LEU A 105 -3.13 24.84 11.51
N ALA A 106 -4.18 25.22 10.78
CA ALA A 106 -4.67 26.60 10.77
C ALA A 106 -5.26 27.03 12.12
N GLU A 107 -5.79 26.08 12.90
CA GLU A 107 -6.25 26.28 14.28
C GLU A 107 -5.10 26.36 15.31
N GLY A 108 -3.85 26.23 14.85
CA GLY A 108 -2.66 26.29 15.70
C GLY A 108 -2.32 24.96 16.37
N SER A 109 -2.91 23.84 15.93
CA SER A 109 -2.54 22.52 16.43
C SER A 109 -1.23 22.04 15.85
N LYS A 110 -0.44 21.29 16.63
CA LYS A 110 0.71 20.53 16.15
C LYS A 110 0.23 19.11 15.77
N VAL A 111 0.48 18.69 14.54
CA VAL A 111 0.05 17.39 14.04
C VAL A 111 1.24 16.44 13.92
N PHE A 112 1.13 15.27 14.56
CA PHE A 112 2.11 14.19 14.45
C PHE A 112 1.56 13.09 13.56
N SER A 113 2.20 12.87 12.40
CA SER A 113 1.84 11.81 11.45
C SER A 113 2.71 10.58 11.66
N TYR A 114 2.08 9.46 12.04
CA TYR A 114 2.76 8.20 12.33
C TYR A 114 2.85 7.32 11.09
N VAL A 115 4.06 6.84 10.78
CA VAL A 115 4.36 6.09 9.57
C VAL A 115 5.03 4.76 9.92
N ALA A 116 4.47 3.65 9.42
CA ALA A 116 4.92 2.28 9.73
C ALA A 116 6.09 1.83 8.84
N ILE A 117 7.21 2.57 8.88
CA ILE A 117 8.46 2.11 8.28
C ILE A 117 9.16 1.23 9.29
N ARG A 118 9.38 -0.05 8.94
CA ARG A 118 10.00 -1.04 9.81
C ARG A 118 11.49 -0.76 10.01
N ALA A 119 12.05 -1.29 11.08
CA ALA A 119 13.48 -1.18 11.39
C ALA A 119 14.38 -1.88 10.35
N ASP A 120 13.89 -2.97 9.72
CA ASP A 120 14.60 -3.70 8.67
C ASP A 120 14.55 -3.02 7.28
N GLU A 121 13.77 -1.95 7.12
CA GLU A 121 13.73 -1.12 5.91
C GLU A 121 14.70 0.07 5.98
N ASN A 122 15.99 -0.20 6.16
CA ASN A 122 17.02 0.83 6.40
C ASN A 122 17.15 1.87 5.28
N TYR A 123 16.78 1.50 4.05
CA TYR A 123 16.81 2.37 2.87
C TYR A 123 15.65 3.38 2.80
N ARG A 124 14.66 3.28 3.73
CA ARG A 124 13.50 4.16 3.77
C ARG A 124 13.66 5.21 4.86
N GLU A 125 13.70 6.46 4.45
CA GLU A 125 13.85 7.60 5.39
C GLU A 125 12.52 8.17 5.86
N GLY A 126 11.43 7.81 5.18
CA GLY A 126 10.11 8.37 5.43
C GLY A 126 9.86 9.65 4.64
N TYR A 127 8.87 10.39 5.07
CA TYR A 127 8.42 11.64 4.47
C TYR A 127 8.86 12.82 5.35
N THR A 128 9.35 13.85 4.72
CA THR A 128 9.57 15.14 5.38
C THR A 128 8.46 16.10 4.99
N SER A 129 7.69 16.57 5.98
CA SER A 129 6.64 17.54 5.74
C SER A 129 7.23 18.90 5.32
N THR A 130 6.55 19.56 4.40
CA THR A 130 6.80 20.97 4.05
C THR A 130 5.87 21.94 4.80
N TYR A 131 4.94 21.40 5.60
CA TYR A 131 4.03 22.22 6.41
C TYR A 131 4.58 22.41 7.81
N ASP A 132 4.65 23.67 8.25
CA ASP A 132 4.95 23.99 9.64
C ASP A 132 3.88 23.38 10.57
N GLY A 133 4.33 22.78 11.67
CA GLY A 133 3.43 22.11 12.62
C GLY A 133 3.05 20.68 12.26
N LEU A 134 3.47 20.14 11.11
CA LEU A 134 3.29 18.72 10.76
C LEU A 134 4.61 17.96 10.87
N GLU A 135 4.73 17.09 11.86
CA GLU A 135 5.89 16.24 12.11
C GLU A 135 5.62 14.77 11.81
N VAL A 136 6.59 14.09 11.20
CA VAL A 136 6.52 12.65 10.94
C VAL A 136 7.20 11.87 12.06
N ARG A 137 6.54 10.82 12.53
CA ARG A 137 7.04 9.89 13.57
C ARG A 137 7.18 8.48 13.00
N LEU A 138 8.28 7.81 13.32
CA LEU A 138 8.63 6.47 12.83
C LEU A 138 8.82 5.50 14.03
N PRO A 139 7.76 5.12 14.76
CA PRO A 139 7.89 4.35 16.00
C PRO A 139 8.62 3.03 15.81
N PHE A 140 8.33 2.30 14.74
CA PHE A 140 8.95 1.00 14.46
C PHE A 140 10.46 1.08 14.27
N LYS A 141 10.97 2.16 13.66
CA LYS A 141 12.42 2.38 13.57
C LYS A 141 13.05 2.58 14.94
N GLY A 142 12.43 3.38 15.79
CA GLY A 142 12.92 3.64 17.15
C GLY A 142 12.84 2.41 18.07
N ALA A 143 11.81 1.59 17.93
CA ALA A 143 11.58 0.39 18.73
C ALA A 143 12.25 -0.88 18.17
N GLY A 144 12.93 -0.81 17.01
CA GLY A 144 13.55 -1.98 16.39
C GLY A 144 12.56 -3.01 15.85
N VAL A 145 11.31 -2.60 15.56
CA VAL A 145 10.25 -3.51 15.07
C VAL A 145 10.47 -3.81 13.60
N GLY A 146 10.76 -5.06 13.29
CA GLY A 146 10.91 -5.57 11.94
C GLY A 146 9.69 -6.38 11.47
N LYS A 147 9.86 -7.13 10.38
CA LYS A 147 8.77 -7.88 9.75
C LYS A 147 8.21 -9.00 10.63
N ALA A 148 9.05 -9.68 11.39
CA ALA A 148 8.65 -10.77 12.28
C ALA A 148 7.75 -10.24 13.41
N GLU A 149 8.15 -9.15 14.03
CA GLU A 149 7.42 -8.48 15.10
C GLU A 149 6.07 -7.93 14.60
N VAL A 150 6.03 -7.39 13.38
CA VAL A 150 4.76 -6.95 12.74
C VAL A 150 3.76 -8.10 12.66
N SER A 151 4.20 -9.31 12.26
CA SER A 151 3.33 -10.49 12.23
C SER A 151 2.88 -10.89 13.63
N GLN A 152 3.79 -10.91 14.60
CA GLN A 152 3.46 -11.24 16.00
C GLN A 152 2.43 -10.26 16.59
N ILE A 153 2.55 -8.96 16.33
CA ILE A 153 1.59 -7.94 16.77
C ILE A 153 0.18 -8.25 16.24
N LEU A 154 0.08 -8.56 14.93
CA LEU A 154 -1.22 -8.84 14.30
C LEU A 154 -1.82 -10.17 14.76
N ASP A 155 -0.99 -11.20 14.94
CA ASP A 155 -1.43 -12.50 15.43
C ASP A 155 -1.85 -12.41 16.91
N GLY A 156 -1.09 -11.66 17.71
CA GLY A 156 -1.34 -11.46 19.14
C GLY A 156 -2.67 -10.75 19.45
N CYS A 157 -3.14 -9.88 18.55
CA CYS A 157 -4.46 -9.24 18.68
C CYS A 157 -5.60 -10.02 18.00
N GLY A 158 -5.31 -11.18 17.39
CA GLY A 158 -6.29 -12.01 16.71
C GLY A 158 -6.71 -11.51 15.33
N LEU A 159 -6.07 -10.48 14.81
CA LEU A 159 -6.39 -9.91 13.50
C LEU A 159 -5.80 -10.74 12.36
N GLY A 160 -4.57 -11.24 12.53
CA GLY A 160 -3.83 -11.94 11.50
C GLY A 160 -3.49 -11.07 10.29
N LEU A 161 -3.00 -11.70 9.23
CA LEU A 161 -2.72 -11.01 7.97
C LEU A 161 -3.98 -10.84 7.12
N PRO A 162 -4.11 -9.74 6.35
CA PRO A 162 -5.16 -9.60 5.36
C PRO A 162 -5.17 -10.77 4.37
N LYS A 163 -6.34 -11.31 4.02
CA LYS A 163 -6.49 -12.50 3.14
C LYS A 163 -5.79 -12.35 1.79
N TYR A 164 -5.74 -11.16 1.23
CA TYR A 164 -5.08 -10.96 -0.07
C TYR A 164 -3.57 -11.23 -0.03
N TYR A 165 -2.89 -11.28 1.15
CA TYR A 165 -1.47 -11.68 1.24
C TYR A 165 -1.22 -13.15 0.86
N GLU A 166 -2.24 -13.98 0.74
CA GLU A 166 -2.11 -15.33 0.19
C GLU A 166 -1.65 -15.35 -1.28
N TRP A 167 -1.96 -14.29 -2.01
CA TRP A 167 -1.71 -14.25 -3.45
C TRP A 167 -1.04 -12.97 -3.95
N ARG A 168 -1.00 -11.93 -3.13
CA ARG A 168 -0.45 -10.61 -3.43
C ARG A 168 0.54 -10.18 -2.35
N SER A 169 1.61 -9.50 -2.71
CA SER A 169 2.69 -9.12 -1.79
C SER A 169 2.41 -7.86 -0.98
N ARG A 170 1.48 -7.02 -1.42
CA ARG A 170 1.23 -5.69 -0.82
C ARG A 170 -0.23 -5.26 -0.87
N SER A 171 -0.61 -4.33 0.01
CA SER A 171 -1.87 -3.59 -0.09
C SER A 171 -1.84 -2.60 -1.28
N GLY A 172 -2.99 -2.09 -1.66
CA GLY A 172 -3.15 -1.05 -2.68
C GLY A 172 -4.31 -1.36 -3.62
N CYS A 173 -4.61 -0.41 -4.50
CA CYS A 173 -5.71 -0.55 -5.45
C CYS A 173 -5.64 -1.87 -6.21
N THR A 174 -6.78 -2.39 -6.60
CA THR A 174 -6.95 -3.65 -7.33
C THR A 174 -6.00 -3.77 -8.53
N PHE A 175 -5.82 -2.68 -9.27
CA PHE A 175 -4.96 -2.61 -10.47
C PHE A 175 -3.77 -1.65 -10.29
N CYS A 176 -3.05 -1.77 -9.19
CA CYS A 176 -1.85 -0.97 -8.98
C CYS A 176 -0.74 -1.36 -9.98
N PHE A 177 -0.14 -0.37 -10.65
CA PHE A 177 0.98 -0.61 -11.60
C PHE A 177 2.27 -1.13 -10.93
N PHE A 178 2.32 -1.19 -9.60
CA PHE A 178 3.40 -1.85 -8.86
C PHE A 178 3.18 -3.35 -8.66
N GLN A 179 2.07 -3.92 -9.16
CA GLN A 179 1.85 -5.36 -9.09
C GLN A 179 2.88 -6.13 -9.92
N GLN A 180 3.30 -7.27 -9.39
CA GLN A 180 4.11 -8.22 -10.14
C GLN A 180 3.25 -8.92 -11.21
N LYS A 181 3.88 -9.41 -12.29
CA LYS A 181 3.17 -10.13 -13.36
C LYS A 181 2.37 -11.32 -12.83
N ILE A 182 2.94 -12.07 -11.89
CA ILE A 182 2.21 -13.18 -11.24
C ILE A 182 0.99 -12.72 -10.44
N GLU A 183 1.00 -11.52 -9.88
CA GLU A 183 -0.14 -10.98 -9.14
C GLU A 183 -1.27 -10.55 -10.09
N TRP A 184 -0.96 -10.12 -11.31
CA TRP A 184 -1.94 -9.90 -12.38
C TRP A 184 -2.60 -11.21 -12.84
N VAL A 185 -1.83 -12.30 -12.98
CA VAL A 185 -2.38 -13.64 -13.26
C VAL A 185 -3.33 -14.07 -12.14
N ARG A 186 -2.91 -13.93 -10.89
CA ARG A 186 -3.73 -14.29 -9.72
C ARG A 186 -4.97 -13.40 -9.56
N LEU A 187 -4.87 -12.11 -9.90
CA LEU A 187 -6.01 -11.20 -9.94
C LEU A 187 -7.05 -11.68 -10.98
N MET A 188 -6.59 -12.08 -12.16
CA MET A 188 -7.47 -12.62 -13.20
C MET A 188 -8.20 -13.89 -12.73
N GLU A 189 -7.54 -14.74 -11.95
CA GLU A 189 -8.11 -15.99 -11.43
C GLU A 189 -9.10 -15.78 -10.28
N ARG A 190 -8.76 -14.88 -9.35
CA ARG A 190 -9.53 -14.66 -8.11
C ARG A 190 -10.61 -13.57 -8.24
N HIS A 191 -10.33 -12.54 -9.04
CA HIS A 191 -11.20 -11.38 -9.26
C HIS A 191 -11.30 -11.04 -10.75
N PRO A 192 -11.87 -11.93 -11.58
CA PRO A 192 -11.91 -11.77 -13.04
C PRO A 192 -12.65 -10.52 -13.50
N ASP A 193 -13.64 -10.06 -12.74
CA ASP A 193 -14.35 -8.80 -12.96
C ASP A 193 -13.41 -7.60 -12.83
N ARG A 194 -12.58 -7.59 -11.80
CA ARG A 194 -11.58 -6.53 -11.56
C ARG A 194 -10.47 -6.54 -12.60
N PHE A 195 -10.05 -7.71 -13.02
CA PHE A 195 -9.07 -7.82 -14.10
C PHE A 195 -9.64 -7.27 -15.42
N ARG A 196 -10.89 -7.60 -15.76
CA ARG A 196 -11.57 -7.03 -16.94
C ARG A 196 -11.74 -5.51 -16.85
N GLU A 197 -12.03 -4.98 -15.67
CA GLU A 197 -12.08 -3.53 -15.44
C GLU A 197 -10.72 -2.88 -15.74
N ALA A 198 -9.63 -3.46 -15.26
CA ALA A 198 -8.28 -2.99 -15.53
C ALA A 198 -7.94 -3.03 -17.03
N GLN A 199 -8.29 -4.11 -17.74
CA GLN A 199 -8.13 -4.20 -19.20
C GLN A 199 -8.92 -3.11 -19.93
N ALA A 200 -10.15 -2.80 -19.51
CA ALA A 200 -10.96 -1.75 -20.13
C ALA A 200 -10.31 -0.37 -19.96
N TYR A 201 -9.75 -0.07 -18.79
CA TYR A 201 -8.98 1.17 -18.58
C TYR A 201 -7.75 1.24 -19.48
N GLU A 202 -6.97 0.17 -19.56
CA GLU A 202 -5.76 0.09 -20.38
C GLU A 202 -6.10 0.29 -21.85
N LYS A 203 -7.11 -0.40 -22.38
CA LYS A 203 -7.57 -0.27 -23.75
C LYS A 203 -8.02 1.15 -24.09
N THR A 204 -8.73 1.79 -23.17
CA THR A 204 -9.17 3.18 -23.31
C THR A 204 -7.97 4.13 -23.28
N ALA A 205 -7.02 3.91 -22.38
CA ALA A 205 -5.83 4.72 -22.27
C ALA A 205 -4.95 4.65 -23.53
N LEU A 206 -4.72 3.44 -24.06
CA LEU A 206 -3.94 3.24 -25.29
C LEU A 206 -4.59 3.93 -26.50
N LYS A 207 -5.94 3.87 -26.65
CA LYS A 207 -6.67 4.61 -27.68
C LYS A 207 -6.48 6.12 -27.57
N ASN A 208 -6.30 6.64 -26.36
CA ASN A 208 -6.06 8.07 -26.10
C ASN A 208 -4.58 8.46 -26.16
N GLY A 209 -3.71 7.56 -26.65
CA GLY A 209 -2.28 7.83 -26.82
C GLY A 209 -1.46 7.75 -25.53
N SER A 210 -1.96 7.10 -24.47
CA SER A 210 -1.16 6.81 -23.28
C SER A 210 -0.02 5.87 -23.65
N PRO A 211 1.22 6.19 -23.28
CA PRO A 211 2.36 5.29 -23.53
C PRO A 211 2.48 4.20 -22.45
N PHE A 212 1.57 4.14 -21.47
CA PHE A 212 1.69 3.28 -20.30
C PHE A 212 0.64 2.18 -20.31
N THR A 213 1.11 0.97 -19.96
CA THR A 213 0.32 -0.20 -19.62
C THR A 213 0.39 -0.44 -18.10
N TRP A 214 -0.52 -1.24 -17.55
CA TRP A 214 -0.49 -1.60 -16.13
C TRP A 214 0.74 -2.45 -15.78
N SER A 215 1.04 -3.42 -16.63
CA SER A 215 2.25 -4.23 -16.52
C SER A 215 3.34 -3.62 -17.40
N GLN A 216 4.53 -3.42 -16.86
CA GLN A 216 5.61 -2.82 -17.63
C GLN A 216 6.01 -3.71 -18.82
N GLY A 217 5.95 -3.14 -20.02
CA GLY A 217 6.43 -3.76 -21.25
C GLY A 217 5.43 -4.69 -21.95
N GLU A 218 4.22 -4.89 -21.41
CA GLU A 218 3.16 -5.68 -22.06
C GLU A 218 1.79 -5.22 -21.57
N SER A 219 0.76 -5.37 -22.40
CA SER A 219 -0.62 -5.12 -22.06
C SER A 219 -1.22 -6.27 -21.23
N LEU A 220 -2.32 -5.99 -20.51
CA LEU A 220 -3.04 -7.06 -19.82
C LEU A 220 -3.71 -8.04 -20.79
N GLU A 221 -3.97 -7.65 -22.03
CA GLU A 221 -4.47 -8.53 -23.08
C GLU A 221 -3.40 -9.55 -23.49
N GLU A 222 -2.16 -9.11 -23.70
CA GLU A 222 -1.02 -9.97 -23.99
C GLU A 222 -0.68 -10.88 -22.80
N LEU A 223 -0.69 -10.32 -21.57
CA LEU A 223 -0.44 -11.05 -20.34
C LEU A 223 -1.45 -12.19 -20.11
N ALA A 224 -2.69 -12.02 -20.54
CA ALA A 224 -3.76 -13.01 -20.38
C ALA A 224 -3.69 -14.18 -21.38
N LEU A 225 -2.75 -14.17 -22.34
CA LEU A 225 -2.57 -15.31 -23.25
C LEU A 225 -2.11 -16.56 -22.49
N PRO A 226 -2.69 -17.76 -22.76
CA PRO A 226 -2.35 -18.97 -22.01
C PRO A 226 -0.85 -19.27 -21.96
N VAL A 227 -0.15 -19.17 -23.09
CA VAL A 227 1.30 -19.37 -23.17
C VAL A 227 2.04 -18.38 -22.27
N ARG A 228 1.61 -17.13 -22.26
CA ARG A 228 2.22 -16.08 -21.43
C ARG A 228 2.01 -16.30 -19.95
N ILE A 229 0.85 -16.75 -19.55
CA ILE A 229 0.54 -17.13 -18.17
C ILE A 229 1.49 -18.23 -17.68
N ASP A 230 1.72 -19.27 -18.50
CA ASP A 230 2.60 -20.38 -18.13
C ASP A 230 4.06 -19.92 -18.01
N GLU A 231 4.52 -19.04 -18.90
CA GLU A 231 5.84 -18.40 -18.78
C GLU A 231 5.97 -17.61 -17.47
N ILE A 232 4.99 -16.77 -17.14
CA ILE A 232 4.99 -15.96 -15.91
C ILE A 232 5.04 -16.85 -14.66
N ARG A 233 4.29 -17.94 -14.63
CA ARG A 233 4.29 -18.91 -13.54
C ARG A 233 5.64 -19.61 -13.40
N SER A 234 6.20 -20.08 -14.53
CA SER A 234 7.53 -20.73 -14.57
C SER A 234 8.63 -19.78 -14.06
N ASP A 235 8.64 -18.54 -14.54
CA ASP A 235 9.59 -17.53 -14.11
C ASP A 235 9.46 -17.17 -12.64
N TYR A 236 8.22 -17.10 -12.12
CA TYR A 236 7.98 -16.90 -10.70
C TYR A 236 8.54 -18.07 -9.87
N GLN A 237 8.28 -19.32 -10.26
CA GLN A 237 8.80 -20.50 -9.57
C GLN A 237 10.33 -20.52 -9.56
N LYS A 238 10.98 -20.31 -10.71
CA LYS A 238 12.45 -20.24 -10.80
C LYS A 238 13.03 -19.16 -9.89
N ARG A 239 12.36 -17.99 -9.80
CA ARG A 239 12.80 -16.92 -8.88
C ARG A 239 12.67 -17.36 -7.43
N GLN A 240 11.57 -18.01 -7.04
CA GLN A 240 11.37 -18.51 -5.68
C GLN A 240 12.43 -19.57 -5.31
N GLU A 241 12.71 -20.52 -6.19
CA GLU A 241 13.75 -21.54 -5.98
C GLU A 241 15.15 -20.93 -5.79
N ARG A 242 15.51 -19.95 -6.65
CA ARG A 242 16.79 -19.23 -6.51
C ARG A 242 16.91 -18.54 -5.14
N ARG A 243 15.83 -17.92 -4.67
CA ARG A 243 15.78 -17.26 -3.37
C ARG A 243 15.94 -18.22 -2.22
N LEU A 244 15.21 -19.33 -2.25
CA LEU A 244 15.35 -20.38 -1.24
C LEU A 244 16.77 -20.95 -1.20
N LYS A 245 17.41 -21.14 -2.36
CA LYS A 245 18.80 -21.54 -2.45
C LYS A 245 19.75 -20.51 -1.83
N MET A 246 19.55 -19.22 -2.15
CA MET A 246 20.36 -18.14 -1.60
C MET A 246 20.18 -17.99 -0.10
N ALA A 247 18.98 -18.12 0.43
CA ALA A 247 18.73 -18.08 1.87
C ALA A 247 19.39 -19.22 2.62
N ARG A 248 19.32 -20.45 2.06
CA ARG A 248 20.00 -21.60 2.64
C ARG A 248 21.52 -21.46 2.60
N ALA A 249 22.07 -20.84 1.55
CA ALA A 249 23.50 -20.62 1.39
C ALA A 249 24.05 -19.49 2.29
N ASN A 250 23.20 -18.56 2.75
CA ASN A 250 23.62 -17.44 3.58
C ASN A 250 22.57 -17.11 4.66
N PRO A 251 22.50 -17.93 5.73
CA PRO A 251 21.52 -17.78 6.80
C PRO A 251 21.69 -16.47 7.61
N LEU A 252 22.83 -15.79 7.48
CA LEU A 252 23.13 -14.54 8.18
C LEU A 252 22.66 -13.28 7.43
N ARG A 253 22.01 -13.42 6.26
CA ARG A 253 21.33 -12.33 5.57
C ARG A 253 19.80 -12.45 5.75
N PRO A 254 19.24 -11.99 6.88
CA PRO A 254 17.80 -11.87 7.00
C PRO A 254 17.31 -10.83 5.98
N GLY A 255 16.22 -11.10 5.29
CA GLY A 255 15.59 -10.17 4.37
C GLY A 255 15.76 -10.45 2.87
N VAL A 256 16.64 -11.37 2.45
CA VAL A 256 16.77 -11.78 1.02
C VAL A 256 15.54 -12.54 0.50
N LEU A 257 14.63 -12.91 1.39
CA LEU A 257 13.49 -13.80 1.09
C LEU A 257 12.16 -13.09 0.83
N ASP A 258 12.10 -11.77 0.97
CA ASP A 258 10.83 -11.08 0.83
C ASP A 258 10.45 -10.88 -0.65
N PRO A 259 9.26 -11.35 -1.09
CA PRO A 259 8.72 -11.00 -2.40
C PRO A 259 8.60 -9.50 -2.64
N GLU A 260 8.51 -8.72 -1.58
CA GLU A 260 8.38 -7.26 -1.65
C GLU A 260 9.70 -6.55 -2.01
N ASP A 261 10.85 -7.18 -1.76
CA ASP A 261 12.17 -6.58 -1.95
C ASP A 261 12.74 -6.74 -3.37
N ILE A 262 12.00 -7.40 -4.30
CA ILE A 262 12.56 -7.80 -5.59
C ILE A 262 12.62 -6.68 -6.62
N ASP A 263 11.72 -5.74 -6.56
CA ASP A 263 11.54 -4.74 -7.61
C ASP A 263 12.31 -3.43 -7.38
N GLY A 264 13.40 -3.46 -6.60
CA GLY A 264 14.25 -2.30 -6.31
C GLY A 264 13.60 -1.29 -5.36
N PRO A 265 14.27 -0.18 -5.04
CA PRO A 265 13.74 0.84 -4.16
C PRO A 265 12.50 1.48 -4.80
N SER A 266 11.34 0.88 -4.57
CA SER A 266 10.08 1.51 -4.94
C SER A 266 10.00 2.78 -4.12
N LYS A 267 10.06 3.94 -4.78
CA LYS A 267 9.78 5.22 -4.14
C LYS A 267 8.38 5.11 -3.54
N SER A 268 8.35 4.81 -2.26
CA SER A 268 7.14 4.54 -1.52
C SER A 268 6.16 5.71 -1.58
N CYS A 269 4.88 5.40 -1.50
CA CYS A 269 3.86 6.41 -1.30
C CYS A 269 4.09 7.08 0.07
N LEU A 270 4.13 8.41 0.10
CA LEU A 270 4.44 9.21 1.27
C LEU A 270 3.40 9.11 2.39
N VAL A 271 2.18 8.73 2.05
CA VAL A 271 1.02 8.72 2.97
C VAL A 271 0.57 7.31 3.35
N CYS A 272 0.84 6.31 2.51
CA CYS A 272 0.36 4.95 2.69
C CYS A 272 1.46 3.91 2.84
N HIS A 273 2.64 4.28 3.32
CA HIS A 273 3.74 3.37 3.64
C HIS A 273 4.33 2.55 2.47
N LYS A 274 4.07 2.93 1.18
CA LYS A 274 4.61 2.21 0.02
C LYS A 274 5.07 3.13 -1.10
#